data_9b7890c4b659ff186d2d10362af817ef
#
_entry.id   9b7890c4b659ff186d2d10362af817ef
#
_cell.length_a   1.000
_cell.length_b   1.000
_cell.length_c   1.000
_cell.angle_alpha   90.00
_cell.angle_beta   90.00
_cell.angle_gamma   90.00
#
_symmetry.space_group_name_H-M   'P 1'
#
loop_
_entity.id
_entity.type
_entity.pdbx_description
1 polymer ?
#
loop_
_entity_poly.entity_id
_entity_poly.type
_entity_poly.pdbx_seq_one_letter_code
_entity_poly.pdbx_strand_id
1 'polypeptide(L)' 'KDSVLEDVSTLSSISEENAASCEETTASIQEINATMETVNQESKNTLEISNQLKSNIEYFKI' A
#
# COMPACT_ATOMS: atom_id res chain seq x y z
N LYS A 1 34.42 29.75 -6.96
CA LYS A 1 33.64 30.55 -6.03
C LYS A 1 32.15 30.47 -6.31
N ASP A 2 31.78 30.94 -7.48
CA ASP A 2 30.39 30.87 -7.90
C ASP A 2 29.93 29.44 -8.07
N SER A 3 30.83 28.53 -8.44
CA SER A 3 30.46 27.13 -8.65
C SER A 3 30.13 26.45 -7.32
N VAL A 4 30.72 26.89 -6.21
CA VAL A 4 30.38 26.34 -4.90
C VAL A 4 28.95 26.74 -4.53
N LEU A 5 28.59 27.99 -4.78
CA LEU A 5 27.25 28.48 -4.52
C LEU A 5 26.22 27.74 -5.39
N GLU A 6 26.57 27.51 -6.66
CA GLU A 6 25.72 26.79 -7.56
C GLU A 6 25.55 25.34 -7.10
N ASP A 7 26.64 24.74 -6.65
CA ASP A 7 26.59 23.36 -6.16
C ASP A 7 25.71 23.24 -4.92
N VAL A 8 25.83 24.21 -4.00
CA VAL A 8 24.97 24.20 -2.81
C VAL A 8 23.53 24.38 -3.17
N SER A 9 23.25 25.28 -4.13
CA SER A 9 21.87 25.48 -4.59
C SER A 9 21.29 24.23 -5.23
N THR A 10 22.09 23.58 -6.07
CA THR A 10 21.68 22.34 -6.72
C THR A 10 21.44 21.24 -5.68
N LEU A 11 22.35 21.12 -4.72
CA LEU A 11 22.22 20.13 -3.66
C LEU A 11 20.96 20.37 -2.84
N SER A 12 20.66 21.63 -2.56
CA SER A 12 19.44 21.98 -1.83
C SER A 12 18.19 21.57 -2.59
N SER A 13 18.18 21.81 -3.91
CA SER A 13 17.06 21.40 -4.76
C SER A 13 16.89 19.89 -4.79
N ILE A 14 18.00 19.16 -4.88
CA ILE A 14 17.96 17.70 -4.89
C ILE A 14 17.44 17.19 -3.56
N SER A 15 17.86 17.81 -2.46
CA SER A 15 17.40 17.42 -1.12
C SER A 15 15.91 17.62 -0.97
N GLU A 16 15.40 18.75 -1.48
CA GLU A 16 13.97 19.02 -1.45
C GLU A 16 13.20 18.00 -2.29
N GLU A 17 13.75 17.68 -3.44
CA GLU A 17 13.14 16.70 -4.33
C GLU A 17 13.11 15.33 -3.67
N ASN A 18 14.21 14.96 -3.01
CA ASN A 18 14.28 13.68 -2.32
C ASN A 18 13.28 13.61 -1.18
N ALA A 19 13.12 14.69 -0.43
CA ALA A 19 12.16 14.73 0.65
C ALA A 19 10.73 14.55 0.13
N ALA A 20 10.41 15.22 -0.98
CA ALA A 20 9.10 15.08 -1.60
C ALA A 20 8.86 13.66 -2.08
N SER A 21 9.90 13.05 -2.68
CA SER A 21 9.80 11.66 -3.15
C SER A 21 9.60 10.71 -1.99
N CYS A 22 10.26 10.95 -0.87
CA CYS A 22 10.10 10.12 0.32
C CYS A 22 8.70 10.23 0.88
N GLU A 23 8.15 11.43 0.90
CA GLU A 23 6.78 11.63 1.36
C GLU A 23 5.79 10.90 0.46
N GLU A 24 6.02 10.99 -0.84
CA GLU A 24 5.17 10.31 -1.82
C GLU A 24 5.24 8.81 -1.63
N THR A 25 6.45 8.28 -1.44
CA THR A 25 6.64 6.86 -1.23
C THR A 25 5.96 6.39 0.05
N THR A 26 6.08 7.18 1.12
CA THR A 26 5.43 6.86 2.39
C THR A 26 3.92 6.81 2.23
N ALA A 27 3.35 7.77 1.51
CA ALA A 27 1.91 7.77 1.25
C ALA A 27 1.49 6.54 0.45
N SER A 28 2.30 6.15 -0.54
CA SER A 28 2.03 4.96 -1.33
C SER A 28 2.06 3.70 -0.47
N ILE A 29 3.00 3.61 0.45
CA ILE A 29 3.12 2.47 1.35
C ILE A 29 1.90 2.39 2.26
N GLN A 30 1.45 3.53 2.77
CA GLN A 30 0.25 3.56 3.60
C GLN A 30 -0.97 3.09 2.82
N GLU A 31 -1.07 3.50 1.56
CA GLU A 31 -2.15 3.08 0.70
C GLU A 31 -2.11 1.57 0.45
N ILE A 32 -0.90 1.04 0.22
CA ILE A 32 -0.72 -0.39 0.00
C ILE A 32 -1.13 -1.16 1.24
N ASN A 33 -0.73 -0.68 2.42
CA ASN A 33 -1.09 -1.34 3.67
C ASN A 33 -2.60 -1.38 3.87
N ALA A 34 -3.28 -0.28 3.55
CA ALA A 34 -4.73 -0.23 3.65
C ALA A 34 -5.39 -1.21 2.68
N THR A 35 -4.85 -1.28 1.46
CA THR A 35 -5.34 -2.22 0.46
C THR A 35 -5.14 -3.67 0.92
N MET A 36 -3.99 -3.95 1.52
CA MET A 36 -3.70 -5.29 2.02
C MET A 36 -4.67 -5.70 3.11
N GLU A 37 -5.02 -4.77 3.98
CA GLU A 37 -6.01 -5.04 5.02
C GLU A 37 -7.36 -5.37 4.42
N THR A 38 -7.75 -4.62 3.39
CA THR A 38 -9.00 -4.87 2.69
C THR A 38 -8.99 -6.25 2.02
N VAL A 39 -7.88 -6.60 1.39
CA VAL A 39 -7.75 -7.90 0.74
C VAL A 39 -7.83 -9.02 1.78
N ASN A 40 -7.18 -8.85 2.92
CA ASN A 40 -7.26 -9.85 3.99
C ASN A 40 -8.68 -10.03 4.48
N GLN A 41 -9.40 -8.93 4.64
CA GLN A 41 -10.79 -8.98 5.10
C GLN A 41 -11.67 -9.69 4.09
N GLU A 42 -11.48 -9.36 2.82
CA GLU A 42 -12.26 -9.99 1.75
C GLU A 42 -11.94 -11.47 1.61
N SER A 43 -10.67 -11.84 1.83
CA SER A 43 -10.27 -13.25 1.80
C SER A 43 -10.97 -14.04 2.91
N LYS A 44 -11.03 -13.46 4.10
CA LYS A 44 -11.71 -14.10 5.21
C LYS A 44 -13.21 -14.24 4.93
N ASN A 45 -13.80 -13.20 4.37
CA ASN A 45 -15.21 -13.24 4.01
C ASN A 45 -15.49 -14.31 2.95
N THR A 46 -14.61 -14.40 1.96
CA THR A 46 -14.74 -15.39 0.91
C THR A 46 -14.67 -16.81 1.49
N LEU A 47 -13.73 -17.02 2.40
CA LEU A 47 -13.58 -18.33 3.04
C LEU A 47 -14.83 -18.69 3.84
N GLU A 48 -15.37 -17.71 4.55
CA GLU A 48 -16.58 -17.92 5.34
C GLU A 48 -17.75 -18.29 4.46
N ILE A 49 -17.90 -17.57 3.34
CA ILE A 49 -18.97 -17.85 2.39
C ILE A 49 -18.80 -19.24 1.78
N SER A 50 -17.57 -19.61 1.45
CA SER A 50 -17.29 -20.94 0.92
C SER A 50 -17.68 -22.04 1.90
N ASN A 51 -17.35 -21.83 3.18
CA ASN A 51 -17.69 -22.79 4.21
C ASN A 51 -19.20 -22.90 4.40
N GLN A 52 -19.89 -21.77 4.36
CA GLN A 52 -21.34 -21.75 4.47
C GLN A 52 -21.98 -22.46 3.28
N LEU A 53 -21.46 -22.21 2.09
CA LEU A 53 -21.98 -22.85 0.89
C LEU A 53 -21.78 -24.36 0.96
N LYS A 54 -20.61 -24.78 1.41
CA LYS A 54 -20.33 -26.20 1.55
C LYS A 54 -21.27 -26.85 2.55
N SER A 55 -21.53 -26.21 3.66
CA SER A 55 -22.47 -26.68 4.67
C SER A 55 -23.88 -26.82 4.07
N ASN A 56 -24.29 -25.82 3.32
CA ASN A 56 -25.62 -25.84 2.71
C ASN A 56 -25.76 -26.97 1.71
N ILE A 57 -24.73 -27.21 0.92
CA ILE A 57 -24.74 -28.30 -0.06
C ILE A 57 -24.84 -29.64 0.65
N GLU A 58 -24.07 -29.82 1.71
CA GLU A 58 -24.09 -31.04 2.49
C GLU A 58 -25.46 -31.26 3.12
N TYR A 59 -26.07 -30.19 3.58
CA TYR A 59 -27.40 -30.25 4.16
C TYR A 59 -28.42 -30.71 3.13
N PHE A 60 -28.34 -30.18 1.94
CA PHE A 60 -29.25 -30.53 0.85
C PHE A 60 -29.06 -31.97 0.35
N LYS A 61 -27.86 -32.48 0.53
CA LYS A 61 -27.55 -33.83 0.08
C LYS A 61 -28.29 -34.91 0.88
N ILE A 62 -28.60 -34.56 2.09
CA ILE A 62 -29.32 -35.46 2.98
C ILE A 62 -30.81 -35.49 2.65
#